data_85621e633f5708f2a6d0d297f0741c69
#
_entry.id   85621e633f5708f2a6d0d297f0741c69
#
_cell.length_a   1.000
_cell.length_b   1.000
_cell.length_c   1.000
_cell.angle_alpha   90.00
_cell.angle_beta   90.00
_cell.angle_gamma   90.00
#
_symmetry.space_group_name_H-M   'P 1'
#
loop_
_entity.id
_entity.type
_entity.pdbx_description
1 polymer ?
#
loop_
_entity_poly.entity_id
_entity_poly.type
_entity_poly.pdbx_seq_one_letter_code
_entity_poly.pdbx_strand_id
1 'polypeptide(L)'
;EVNVSLSCVFGCPMEGDVAEREVFGWAQRFVDLGVQGLTLCDTTGMAFPTQVAALTRAARERWPGTELTLHFHNTRGMGLANVLAAIDAGADRFDTSIGGLGGCPYAPGATGNVCSEEIVHALQLMGFDTGVDLGRLIAASKRLPALIGHEVPSQIVKAGQRLDLHPVPDDFDAVRERALARDNALT
;
A
#
# COMPACT_ATOMS: atom_id res chain seq x y z
N GLU A 1 15.45 1.57 -20.70
CA GLU A 1 15.55 0.84 -19.43
C GLU A 1 14.44 -0.21 -19.36
N VAL A 2 14.75 -1.38 -18.81
CA VAL A 2 13.80 -2.49 -18.66
C VAL A 2 13.72 -2.86 -17.19
N ASN A 3 12.49 -2.85 -16.65
CA ASN A 3 12.16 -3.41 -15.35
C ASN A 3 11.32 -4.66 -15.55
N VAL A 4 11.58 -5.71 -14.77
CA VAL A 4 10.86 -6.99 -14.84
C VAL A 4 10.06 -7.20 -13.57
N SER A 5 8.76 -7.43 -13.72
CA SER A 5 7.87 -7.76 -12.61
C SER A 5 7.80 -9.27 -12.42
N LEU A 6 8.14 -9.72 -11.22
CA LEU A 6 8.00 -11.11 -10.77
C LEU A 6 6.68 -11.24 -10.00
N SER A 7 5.71 -11.93 -10.57
CA SER A 7 4.39 -12.13 -9.96
C SER A 7 4.43 -13.21 -8.88
N CYS A 8 3.49 -13.12 -7.92
CA CYS A 8 3.27 -14.11 -6.86
C CYS A 8 4.51 -14.39 -5.97
N VAL A 9 5.41 -13.42 -5.83
CA VAL A 9 6.66 -13.60 -5.06
C VAL A 9 6.40 -13.94 -3.60
N PHE A 10 5.32 -13.41 -3.03
CA PHE A 10 4.97 -13.54 -1.61
C PHE A 10 3.94 -14.64 -1.33
N GLY A 11 3.48 -15.33 -2.37
CA GLY A 11 2.49 -16.40 -2.27
C GLY A 11 1.59 -16.50 -3.49
N CYS A 12 1.14 -17.71 -3.75
CA CYS A 12 0.23 -18.05 -4.84
C CYS A 12 -1.03 -18.72 -4.28
N PRO A 13 -2.25 -18.30 -4.65
CA PRO A 13 -3.48 -18.89 -4.12
C PRO A 13 -3.69 -20.35 -4.56
N MET A 14 -2.94 -20.83 -5.55
CA MET A 14 -3.02 -22.18 -6.09
C MET A 14 -1.92 -23.10 -5.55
N GLU A 15 -0.73 -22.54 -5.26
CA GLU A 15 0.46 -23.30 -4.85
C GLU A 15 0.81 -23.07 -3.37
N GLY A 16 0.25 -22.02 -2.73
CA GLY A 16 0.59 -21.63 -1.37
C GLY A 16 1.87 -20.81 -1.32
N ASP A 17 2.75 -21.12 -0.38
CA ASP A 17 4.03 -20.43 -0.21
C ASP A 17 4.96 -20.65 -1.40
N VAL A 18 5.57 -19.56 -1.88
CA VAL A 18 6.58 -19.61 -2.94
C VAL A 18 7.96 -19.59 -2.29
N ALA A 19 8.77 -20.59 -2.60
CA ALA A 19 10.11 -20.72 -2.01
C ALA A 19 11.03 -19.58 -2.49
N GLU A 20 11.76 -18.97 -1.56
CA GLU A 20 12.70 -17.88 -1.85
C GLU A 20 13.71 -18.24 -2.96
N ARG A 21 14.20 -19.50 -2.98
CA ARG A 21 15.11 -19.98 -4.03
C ARG A 21 14.52 -19.86 -5.44
N GLU A 22 13.20 -20.04 -5.60
CA GLU A 22 12.52 -19.91 -6.89
C GLU A 22 12.46 -18.44 -7.31
N VAL A 23 12.07 -17.57 -6.38
CA VAL A 23 12.04 -16.12 -6.59
C VAL A 23 13.41 -15.61 -7.03
N PHE A 24 14.45 -15.93 -6.27
CA PHE A 24 15.81 -15.47 -6.56
C PHE A 24 16.43 -16.17 -7.77
N GLY A 25 16.04 -17.40 -8.05
CA GLY A 25 16.45 -18.10 -9.25
C GLY A 25 15.96 -17.42 -10.52
N TRP A 26 14.69 -17.00 -10.55
CA TRP A 26 14.14 -16.24 -11.68
C TRP A 26 14.69 -14.81 -11.74
N ALA A 27 14.77 -14.11 -10.61
CA ALA A 27 15.35 -12.77 -10.55
C ALA A 27 16.78 -12.75 -11.09
N GLN A 28 17.62 -13.73 -10.71
CA GLN A 28 18.99 -13.82 -11.18
C GLN A 28 19.07 -13.97 -12.71
N ARG A 29 18.21 -14.80 -13.30
CA ARG A 29 18.17 -14.96 -14.78
C ARG A 29 17.91 -13.64 -15.49
N PHE A 30 17.01 -12.80 -14.96
CA PHE A 30 16.72 -11.49 -15.55
C PHE A 30 17.87 -10.51 -15.34
N VAL A 31 18.49 -10.51 -14.17
CA VAL A 31 19.69 -9.70 -13.89
C VAL A 31 20.84 -10.09 -14.83
N ASP A 32 21.05 -11.39 -15.08
CA ASP A 32 22.07 -11.88 -16.01
C ASP A 32 21.78 -11.46 -17.47
N LEU A 33 20.52 -11.20 -17.82
CA LEU A 33 20.12 -10.64 -19.12
C LEU A 33 20.32 -9.12 -19.20
N GLY A 34 20.72 -8.46 -18.11
CA GLY A 34 21.05 -7.04 -18.07
C GLY A 34 19.87 -6.11 -17.86
N VAL A 35 18.78 -6.58 -17.20
CA VAL A 35 17.68 -5.70 -16.81
C VAL A 35 18.15 -4.71 -15.74
N GLN A 36 17.63 -3.48 -15.77
CA GLN A 36 18.01 -2.42 -14.85
C GLN A 36 17.21 -2.46 -13.54
N GLY A 37 16.01 -3.07 -13.57
CA GLY A 37 15.14 -3.13 -12.41
C GLY A 37 14.37 -4.44 -12.29
N LEU A 38 14.04 -4.76 -11.06
CA LEU A 38 13.15 -5.86 -10.66
C LEU A 38 12.00 -5.30 -9.84
N THR A 39 10.79 -5.79 -10.10
CA THR A 39 9.63 -5.55 -9.23
C THR A 39 9.21 -6.85 -8.58
N LEU A 40 9.22 -6.90 -7.25
CA LEU A 40 8.69 -8.03 -6.48
C LEU A 40 7.22 -7.78 -6.17
N CYS A 41 6.33 -8.63 -6.72
CA CYS A 41 4.89 -8.40 -6.69
C CYS A 41 4.17 -9.34 -5.72
N ASP A 42 3.42 -8.74 -4.80
CA ASP A 42 2.37 -9.37 -4.02
C ASP A 42 1.05 -9.38 -4.82
N THR A 43 1.05 -10.10 -5.92
CA THR A 43 -0.02 -10.11 -6.93
C THR A 43 -1.40 -10.44 -6.33
N THR A 44 -1.45 -11.20 -5.26
CA THR A 44 -2.69 -11.74 -4.67
C THR A 44 -2.94 -11.26 -3.25
N GLY A 45 -2.11 -10.35 -2.73
CA GLY A 45 -2.22 -9.78 -1.39
C GLY A 45 -2.03 -10.84 -0.29
N MET A 46 -1.03 -11.71 -0.46
CA MET A 46 -0.66 -12.76 0.50
C MET A 46 0.56 -12.38 1.35
N ALA A 47 1.28 -11.33 0.96
CA ALA A 47 2.45 -10.85 1.68
C ALA A 47 2.13 -10.42 3.12
N PHE A 48 3.08 -10.64 4.01
CA PHE A 48 3.03 -10.16 5.39
C PHE A 48 4.38 -9.51 5.80
N PRO A 49 4.39 -8.58 6.76
CA PRO A 49 5.52 -7.68 6.98
C PRO A 49 6.88 -8.34 7.20
N THR A 50 6.94 -9.42 7.98
CA THR A 50 8.22 -10.11 8.26
C THR A 50 8.78 -10.81 7.04
N GLN A 51 7.94 -11.40 6.19
CA GLN A 51 8.32 -11.99 4.90
C GLN A 51 8.83 -10.91 3.95
N VAL A 52 8.10 -9.79 3.85
CA VAL A 52 8.49 -8.65 3.01
C VAL A 52 9.86 -8.11 3.42
N ALA A 53 10.07 -7.88 4.72
CA ALA A 53 11.35 -7.38 5.21
C ALA A 53 12.51 -8.35 4.90
N ALA A 54 12.31 -9.65 5.06
CA ALA A 54 13.32 -10.66 4.77
C ALA A 54 13.71 -10.68 3.28
N LEU A 55 12.71 -10.79 2.39
CA LEU A 55 12.94 -10.83 0.95
C LEU A 55 13.54 -9.52 0.41
N THR A 56 13.10 -8.37 0.93
CA THR A 56 13.64 -7.07 0.54
C THR A 56 15.11 -6.95 0.88
N ARG A 57 15.52 -7.29 2.13
CA ARG A 57 16.93 -7.26 2.53
C ARG A 57 17.78 -8.20 1.67
N ALA A 58 17.33 -9.44 1.49
CA ALA A 58 18.05 -10.43 0.71
C ALA A 58 18.20 -10.00 -0.76
N ALA A 59 17.18 -9.38 -1.36
CA ALA A 59 17.24 -8.86 -2.72
C ALA A 59 18.23 -7.68 -2.84
N ARG A 60 18.18 -6.73 -1.89
CA ARG A 60 19.09 -5.57 -1.85
C ARG A 60 20.55 -5.97 -1.66
N GLU A 61 20.80 -6.95 -0.79
CA GLU A 61 22.15 -7.50 -0.58
C GLU A 61 22.68 -8.22 -1.82
N ARG A 62 21.81 -8.97 -2.50
CA ARG A 62 22.20 -9.78 -3.65
C ARG A 62 22.44 -8.95 -4.91
N TRP A 63 21.64 -7.90 -5.15
CA TRP A 63 21.70 -7.06 -6.34
C TRP A 63 21.75 -5.57 -5.99
N PRO A 64 22.84 -5.09 -5.36
CA PRO A 64 22.91 -3.70 -4.89
C PRO A 64 22.90 -2.66 -6.01
N GLY A 65 23.19 -3.06 -7.24
CA GLY A 65 23.16 -2.21 -8.42
C GLY A 65 21.87 -2.26 -9.25
N THR A 66 20.91 -3.13 -8.84
CA THR A 66 19.62 -3.27 -9.54
C THR A 66 18.56 -2.46 -8.82
N GLU A 67 17.75 -1.71 -9.56
CA GLU A 67 16.60 -1.02 -8.99
C GLU A 67 15.58 -2.04 -8.47
N LEU A 68 15.18 -1.89 -7.22
CA LEU A 68 14.19 -2.77 -6.60
C LEU A 68 12.90 -2.00 -6.34
N THR A 69 11.84 -2.38 -7.06
CA THR A 69 10.49 -1.88 -6.82
C THR A 69 9.67 -2.94 -6.09
N LEU A 70 8.83 -2.53 -5.16
CA LEU A 70 7.87 -3.41 -4.49
C LEU A 70 6.44 -3.03 -4.88
N HIS A 71 5.66 -4.05 -5.16
CA HIS A 71 4.26 -3.92 -5.56
C HIS A 71 3.39 -4.75 -4.63
N PHE A 72 2.47 -4.09 -3.92
CA PHE A 72 1.61 -4.75 -2.95
C PHE A 72 0.14 -4.60 -3.29
N HIS A 73 -0.62 -5.67 -3.05
CA HIS A 73 -2.07 -5.64 -3.00
C HIS A 73 -2.56 -5.54 -1.55
N ASN A 74 -3.72 -4.89 -1.37
CA ASN A 74 -4.32 -4.70 -0.05
C ASN A 74 -5.45 -5.70 0.27
N THR A 75 -5.50 -6.82 -0.44
CA THR A 75 -6.57 -7.83 -0.37
C THR A 75 -6.85 -8.33 1.07
N ARG A 76 -5.81 -8.39 1.91
CA ARG A 76 -5.93 -8.80 3.32
C ARG A 76 -5.64 -7.66 4.31
N GLY A 77 -5.68 -6.40 3.85
CA GLY A 77 -5.50 -5.25 4.71
C GLY A 77 -4.07 -5.04 5.23
N MET A 78 -3.07 -5.74 4.67
CA MET A 78 -1.67 -5.63 5.10
C MET A 78 -0.80 -4.73 4.22
N GLY A 79 -1.37 -4.13 3.17
CA GLY A 79 -0.60 -3.40 2.17
C GLY A 79 0.27 -2.29 2.75
N LEU A 80 -0.29 -1.39 3.57
CA LEU A 80 0.49 -0.32 4.21
C LEU A 80 1.55 -0.88 5.18
N ALA A 81 1.22 -1.89 5.97
CA ALA A 81 2.18 -2.53 6.87
C ALA A 81 3.35 -3.16 6.10
N ASN A 82 3.09 -3.76 4.95
CA ASN A 82 4.11 -4.31 4.07
C ASN A 82 5.02 -3.22 3.48
N VAL A 83 4.45 -2.07 3.07
CA VAL A 83 5.24 -0.91 2.61
C VAL A 83 6.18 -0.43 3.71
N LEU A 84 5.70 -0.25 4.94
CA LEU A 84 6.53 0.19 6.06
C LEU A 84 7.65 -0.81 6.38
N ALA A 85 7.33 -2.11 6.41
CA ALA A 85 8.33 -3.15 6.61
C ALA A 85 9.39 -3.20 5.50
N ALA A 86 9.00 -2.92 4.27
CA ALA A 86 9.91 -2.81 3.14
C ALA A 86 10.84 -1.60 3.24
N ILE A 87 10.34 -0.45 3.67
CA ILE A 87 11.14 0.76 3.91
C ILE A 87 12.20 0.49 4.98
N ASP A 88 11.81 -0.11 6.10
CA ASP A 88 12.73 -0.50 7.17
C ASP A 88 13.79 -1.52 6.70
N ALA A 89 13.48 -2.27 5.65
CA ALA A 89 14.39 -3.21 4.99
C ALA A 89 15.24 -2.58 3.87
N GLY A 90 15.11 -1.26 3.64
CA GLY A 90 15.88 -0.49 2.67
C GLY A 90 15.25 -0.34 1.29
N ALA A 91 13.95 -0.59 1.12
CA ALA A 91 13.25 -0.26 -0.12
C ALA A 91 12.97 1.24 -0.22
N ASP A 92 13.06 1.76 -1.43
CA ASP A 92 12.84 3.18 -1.77
C ASP A 92 11.89 3.38 -2.96
N ARG A 93 11.40 2.31 -3.56
CA ARG A 93 10.51 2.34 -4.74
C ARG A 93 9.30 1.46 -4.57
N PHE A 94 8.14 2.01 -4.85
CA PHE A 94 6.84 1.32 -4.73
C PHE A 94 5.93 1.64 -5.91
N ASP A 95 5.28 0.62 -6.43
CA ASP A 95 4.14 0.77 -7.32
C ASP A 95 2.86 0.82 -6.49
N THR A 96 2.01 1.77 -6.77
CA THR A 96 0.73 1.95 -6.09
C THR A 96 -0.36 2.32 -7.10
N SER A 97 -1.62 2.23 -6.71
CA SER A 97 -2.72 2.63 -7.58
C SER A 97 -3.57 3.73 -6.96
N ILE A 98 -3.92 4.70 -7.78
CA ILE A 98 -4.85 5.77 -7.40
C ILE A 98 -6.20 5.17 -7.00
N GLY A 99 -6.72 5.60 -5.85
CA GLY A 99 -7.96 5.07 -5.30
C GLY A 99 -7.88 3.60 -4.84
N GLY A 100 -6.72 2.95 -4.90
CA GLY A 100 -6.56 1.53 -4.63
C GLY A 100 -7.17 0.63 -5.70
N LEU A 101 -7.33 1.13 -6.92
CA LEU A 101 -7.90 0.39 -8.03
C LEU A 101 -7.00 -0.75 -8.50
N GLY A 102 -7.61 -1.65 -9.26
CA GLY A 102 -6.92 -2.80 -9.87
C GLY A 102 -6.97 -4.02 -8.98
N GLY A 103 -7.38 -5.12 -9.57
CA GLY A 103 -7.41 -6.44 -8.96
C GLY A 103 -6.81 -7.46 -9.91
N CYS A 104 -6.59 -8.65 -9.40
CA CYS A 104 -6.18 -9.77 -10.22
C CYS A 104 -7.37 -10.72 -10.38
N PRO A 105 -7.77 -11.11 -11.61
CA PRO A 105 -8.87 -12.04 -11.81
C PRO A 105 -8.59 -13.44 -11.22
N TYR A 106 -7.32 -13.75 -10.97
CA TYR A 106 -6.88 -14.99 -10.35
C TYR A 106 -6.71 -14.91 -8.82
N ALA A 107 -6.98 -13.74 -8.22
CA ALA A 107 -6.92 -13.54 -6.77
C ALA A 107 -8.34 -13.53 -6.20
N PRO A 108 -8.81 -14.62 -5.58
CA PRO A 108 -10.13 -14.67 -4.97
C PRO A 108 -10.31 -13.57 -3.92
N GLY A 109 -11.39 -12.78 -4.06
CA GLY A 109 -11.68 -11.67 -3.15
C GLY A 109 -10.71 -10.48 -3.25
N ALA A 110 -10.02 -10.31 -4.38
CA ALA A 110 -9.11 -9.18 -4.59
C ALA A 110 -9.83 -7.84 -4.39
N THR A 111 -9.33 -7.02 -3.46
CA THR A 111 -9.87 -5.70 -3.13
C THR A 111 -9.12 -4.56 -3.79
N GLY A 112 -8.02 -4.84 -4.48
CA GLY A 112 -7.21 -3.88 -5.21
C GLY A 112 -5.79 -3.74 -4.68
N ASN A 113 -5.06 -2.83 -5.31
CA ASN A 113 -3.70 -2.45 -4.95
C ASN A 113 -3.67 -1.67 -3.63
N VAL A 114 -2.48 -1.49 -3.08
CA VAL A 114 -2.27 -0.43 -2.09
C VAL A 114 -2.60 0.93 -2.71
N CYS A 115 -3.25 1.76 -1.93
CA CYS A 115 -3.77 3.04 -2.36
C CYS A 115 -2.68 4.10 -2.35
N SER A 116 -2.46 4.78 -3.47
CA SER A 116 -1.44 5.83 -3.57
C SER A 116 -1.64 6.92 -2.52
N GLU A 117 -2.89 7.37 -2.29
CA GLU A 117 -3.23 8.41 -1.33
C GLU A 117 -2.86 8.02 0.09
N GLU A 118 -3.08 6.76 0.47
CA GLU A 118 -2.78 6.24 1.80
C GLU A 118 -1.28 6.13 2.03
N ILE A 119 -0.55 5.63 1.03
CA ILE A 119 0.90 5.52 1.11
C ILE A 119 1.53 6.90 1.18
N VAL A 120 1.16 7.82 0.28
CA VAL A 120 1.69 9.19 0.26
C VAL A 120 1.38 9.91 1.56
N HIS A 121 0.13 9.84 2.06
CA HIS A 121 -0.28 10.44 3.33
C HIS A 121 0.54 9.90 4.51
N ALA A 122 0.68 8.57 4.61
CA ALA A 122 1.43 7.95 5.69
C ALA A 122 2.92 8.35 5.64
N LEU A 123 3.54 8.27 4.47
CA LEU A 123 4.97 8.58 4.31
C LEU A 123 5.28 10.06 4.59
N GLN A 124 4.43 10.98 4.12
CA GLN A 124 4.61 12.41 4.41
C GLN A 124 4.46 12.71 5.91
N LEU A 125 3.51 12.07 6.62
CA LEU A 125 3.40 12.19 8.08
C LEU A 125 4.62 11.60 8.83
N MET A 126 5.30 10.64 8.25
CA MET A 126 6.54 10.06 8.76
C MET A 126 7.79 10.90 8.42
N GLY A 127 7.63 11.99 7.66
CA GLY A 127 8.72 12.89 7.28
C GLY A 127 9.45 12.51 5.99
N PHE A 128 8.94 11.58 5.21
CA PHE A 128 9.50 11.27 3.89
C PHE A 128 9.02 12.28 2.85
N ASP A 129 9.92 12.70 1.98
CA ASP A 129 9.57 13.43 0.76
C ASP A 129 9.18 12.43 -0.33
N THR A 130 7.91 12.42 -0.70
CA THR A 130 7.38 11.55 -1.75
C THR A 130 7.39 12.19 -3.14
N GLY A 131 7.69 13.49 -3.23
CA GLY A 131 7.57 14.26 -4.46
C GLY A 131 6.12 14.41 -4.97
N VAL A 132 5.12 13.96 -4.22
CA VAL A 132 3.70 13.93 -4.63
C VAL A 132 2.90 14.99 -3.87
N ASP A 133 2.15 15.80 -4.60
CA ASP A 133 1.14 16.69 -4.02
C ASP A 133 -0.11 15.85 -3.63
N LEU A 134 -0.24 15.58 -2.34
CA LEU A 134 -1.34 14.77 -1.82
C LEU A 134 -2.71 15.39 -2.08
N GLY A 135 -2.83 16.71 -2.00
CA GLY A 135 -4.09 17.42 -2.25
C GLY A 135 -4.57 17.21 -3.69
N ARG A 136 -3.67 17.35 -4.66
CA ARG A 136 -3.96 17.08 -6.07
C ARG A 136 -4.25 15.61 -6.34
N LEU A 137 -3.54 14.70 -5.66
CA LEU A 137 -3.79 13.27 -5.77
C LEU A 137 -5.19 12.91 -5.27
N ILE A 138 -5.61 13.40 -4.10
CA ILE A 138 -6.96 13.21 -3.56
C ILE A 138 -8.01 13.80 -4.51
N ALA A 139 -7.78 15.00 -5.03
CA ALA A 139 -8.71 15.64 -5.98
C ALA A 139 -8.88 14.82 -7.27
N ALA A 140 -7.80 14.20 -7.76
CA ALA A 140 -7.87 13.30 -8.91
C ALA A 140 -8.66 12.02 -8.56
N SER A 141 -8.40 11.41 -7.41
CA SER A 141 -9.08 10.19 -6.96
C SER A 141 -10.58 10.38 -6.74
N LYS A 142 -11.00 11.53 -6.23
CA LYS A 142 -12.42 11.89 -6.08
C LYS A 142 -13.21 11.87 -7.39
N ARG A 143 -12.53 11.93 -8.53
CA ARG A 143 -13.17 11.86 -9.87
C ARG A 143 -13.36 10.42 -10.36
N LEU A 144 -12.67 9.45 -9.76
CA LEU A 144 -12.70 8.06 -10.21
C LEU A 144 -14.10 7.44 -10.19
N PRO A 145 -14.94 7.60 -9.13
CA PRO A 145 -16.28 6.99 -9.13
C PRO A 145 -17.12 7.38 -10.33
N ALA A 146 -17.03 8.64 -10.80
CA ALA A 146 -17.74 9.09 -11.97
C ALA A 146 -17.21 8.48 -13.29
N LEU A 147 -15.93 8.08 -13.32
CA LEU A 147 -15.29 7.48 -14.50
C LEU A 147 -15.50 5.98 -14.59
N ILE A 148 -15.53 5.30 -13.45
CA ILE A 148 -15.54 3.82 -13.39
C ILE A 148 -16.90 3.24 -12.99
N GLY A 149 -17.84 4.08 -12.52
CA GLY A 149 -19.20 3.66 -12.16
C GLY A 149 -19.35 3.01 -10.78
N HIS A 150 -18.33 3.04 -9.93
CA HIS A 150 -18.39 2.54 -8.55
C HIS A 150 -17.42 3.29 -7.63
N GLU A 151 -17.62 3.18 -6.31
CA GLU A 151 -16.75 3.78 -5.30
C GLU A 151 -15.36 3.15 -5.29
N VAL A 152 -14.36 3.96 -4.88
CA VAL A 152 -12.98 3.49 -4.67
C VAL A 152 -12.74 3.07 -3.22
N PRO A 153 -11.87 2.09 -2.96
CA PRO A 153 -11.57 1.61 -1.60
C PRO A 153 -10.83 2.64 -0.73
N SER A 154 -10.21 3.67 -1.31
CA SER A 154 -9.37 4.64 -0.58
C SER A 154 -10.03 5.22 0.67
N GLN A 155 -9.35 5.06 1.82
CA GLN A 155 -9.78 5.65 3.10
C GLN A 155 -9.55 7.17 3.10
N ILE A 156 -8.43 7.63 2.52
CA ILE A 156 -8.05 9.05 2.49
C ILE A 156 -8.96 9.86 1.57
N VAL A 157 -9.45 9.28 0.48
CA VAL A 157 -10.47 9.94 -0.38
C VAL A 157 -11.75 10.22 0.40
N LYS A 158 -12.13 9.32 1.32
CA LYS A 158 -13.35 9.43 2.15
C LYS A 158 -13.14 10.35 3.36
N ALA A 159 -12.06 10.15 4.11
CA ALA A 159 -11.82 10.83 5.38
C ALA A 159 -11.12 12.19 5.22
N GLY A 160 -10.42 12.42 4.11
CA GLY A 160 -9.52 13.57 3.98
C GLY A 160 -8.16 13.33 4.64
N GLN A 161 -7.34 14.38 4.65
CA GLN A 161 -6.04 14.36 5.33
C GLN A 161 -6.23 14.52 6.85
N ARG A 162 -5.24 14.08 7.62
CA ARG A 162 -5.26 14.12 9.10
C ARG A 162 -5.65 15.49 9.67
N LEU A 163 -5.27 16.58 9.01
CA LEU A 163 -5.53 17.94 9.48
C LEU A 163 -6.64 18.66 8.70
N ASP A 164 -7.44 17.95 7.93
CA ASP A 164 -8.68 18.48 7.36
C ASP A 164 -9.70 18.61 8.48
N LEU A 165 -9.71 19.79 9.13
CA LEU A 165 -10.57 20.05 10.28
C LEU A 165 -12.01 20.29 9.84
N HIS A 166 -12.95 19.72 10.55
CA HIS A 166 -14.36 19.97 10.37
C HIS A 166 -14.87 21.03 11.40
N PRO A 167 -15.87 21.83 11.05
CA PRO A 167 -16.49 22.74 12.01
C PRO A 167 -17.10 21.94 13.18
N VAL A 168 -17.05 22.52 14.35
CA VAL A 168 -17.74 21.95 15.50
C VAL A 168 -19.26 21.99 15.22
N PRO A 169 -20.00 20.88 15.46
CA PRO A 169 -21.46 20.86 15.28
C PRO A 169 -22.15 21.94 16.12
N ASP A 170 -23.20 22.56 15.59
CA ASP A 170 -23.93 23.65 16.27
C ASP A 170 -24.52 23.22 17.61
N ASP A 171 -24.85 21.93 17.78
CA ASP A 171 -25.42 21.37 19.00
C ASP A 171 -24.38 20.77 19.97
N PHE A 172 -23.06 21.01 19.71
CA PHE A 172 -21.97 20.38 20.45
C PHE A 172 -22.08 20.62 21.96
N ASP A 173 -22.40 21.83 22.41
CA ASP A 173 -22.53 22.15 23.85
C ASP A 173 -23.68 21.36 24.47
N ALA A 174 -24.80 21.22 23.80
CA ALA A 174 -25.93 20.40 24.27
C ALA A 174 -25.58 18.91 24.35
N VAL A 175 -24.74 18.40 23.37
CA VAL A 175 -24.24 17.04 23.40
C VAL A 175 -23.32 16.83 24.61
N ARG A 176 -22.39 17.77 24.83
CA ARG A 176 -21.45 17.74 25.96
C ARG A 176 -22.18 17.73 27.32
N GLU A 177 -23.17 18.61 27.49
CA GLU A 177 -23.96 18.69 28.72
C GLU A 177 -24.71 17.37 28.99
N ARG A 178 -25.33 16.77 27.96
CA ARG A 178 -25.98 15.46 28.12
C ARG A 178 -25.00 14.35 28.49
N ALA A 179 -23.78 14.36 27.93
CA ALA A 179 -22.75 13.38 28.28
C ALA A 179 -22.32 13.52 29.76
N LEU A 180 -22.01 14.74 30.20
CA LEU A 180 -21.62 15.03 31.59
C LEU A 180 -22.72 14.70 32.61
N ALA A 181 -23.99 14.94 32.24
CA ALA A 181 -25.13 14.58 33.12
C ALA A 181 -25.27 13.05 33.29
N ARG A 182 -24.93 12.26 32.27
CA ARG A 182 -24.91 10.77 32.35
C ARG A 182 -23.79 10.27 33.27
N ASP A 183 -22.61 10.85 33.20
CA ASP A 183 -21.48 10.47 34.06
C ASP A 183 -21.76 10.76 35.51
N ASN A 184 -22.39 11.91 35.82
CA ASN A 184 -22.80 12.26 37.19
C ASN A 184 -23.94 11.37 37.74
N ALA A 185 -24.71 10.69 36.90
CA ALA A 185 -25.77 9.76 37.33
C ALA A 185 -25.24 8.34 37.60
N LEU A 186 -23.99 8.05 37.24
CA LEU A 186 -23.33 6.75 37.42
C LEU A 186 -22.38 6.73 38.65
N THR A 187 -22.14 7.87 39.26
CA THR A 187 -21.38 8.05 40.51
C THR A 187 -22.32 8.25 41.68
#